data_4ac32d66d208842fe7206c3c3c1a0c06
#
_entry.id   4ac32d66d208842fe7206c3c3c1a0c06
#
_cell.length_a   1.000
_cell.length_b   1.000
_cell.length_c   1.000
_cell.angle_alpha   90.00
_cell.angle_beta   90.00
_cell.angle_gamma   90.00
#
_symmetry.space_group_name_H-M   'P 1'
#
loop_
_entity.id
_entity.type
_entity.pdbx_description
1 polymer ?
#
loop_
_entity_poly.entity_id
_entity_poly.type
_entity_poly.pdbx_seq_one_letter_code
_entity_poly.pdbx_strand_id
1 'polypeptide(L)'
;MQTNFKVHTIDVENNLQNYIWLLEHIPTSRVAVVDPTDGVLVQRYCQQHQLTIDQIWLTHWHKDHVGGVPTLITEHHIPVYGPREELSKIPFVSHPLMHQDHFDFAELKIKIIAVPGHTLGHIVYYAQEINTLFCGDTLFAMGCGRVFEGTYTQMFESLQKLAALPSKTQVYCTHEYTQSNATFALHVEPNNLDIQQRAKDVQEQRAKQLCTLPSNIALELKTNPFLRAANVSEFQRLREMKDQF
;
A
#
# COMPACT_ATOMS: atom_id res chain seq x y z
N MET A 1 -19.55 -0.02 16.94
CA MET A 1 -19.01 1.30 17.28
C MET A 1 -18.56 1.95 15.99
N GLN A 2 -18.97 3.21 15.75
CA GLN A 2 -18.49 3.98 14.61
C GLN A 2 -17.00 4.27 14.87
N THR A 3 -16.13 4.02 13.89
CA THR A 3 -14.69 4.29 14.08
C THR A 3 -14.47 5.80 13.99
N ASN A 4 -13.58 6.37 14.83
CA ASN A 4 -13.16 7.77 14.75
C ASN A 4 -12.27 8.05 13.52
N PHE A 5 -12.08 7.06 12.66
CA PHE A 5 -11.14 7.13 11.54
C PHE A 5 -11.83 6.85 10.20
N LYS A 6 -11.33 7.52 9.18
CA LYS A 6 -11.74 7.34 7.79
C LYS A 6 -10.52 7.36 6.88
N VAL A 7 -10.48 6.48 5.89
CA VAL A 7 -9.48 6.53 4.82
C VAL A 7 -10.08 7.24 3.61
N HIS A 8 -9.39 8.26 3.12
CA HIS A 8 -9.71 8.95 1.87
C HIS A 8 -8.78 8.47 0.78
N THR A 9 -9.27 8.53 -0.45
CA THR A 9 -8.54 8.17 -1.66
C THR A 9 -8.37 9.41 -2.53
N ILE A 10 -7.14 9.69 -2.95
CA ILE A 10 -6.85 10.63 -4.05
C ILE A 10 -6.35 9.79 -5.22
N ASP A 11 -7.10 9.78 -6.33
CA ASP A 11 -6.62 9.22 -7.60
C ASP A 11 -5.71 10.25 -8.26
N VAL A 12 -4.45 9.87 -8.51
CA VAL A 12 -3.46 10.77 -9.11
C VAL A 12 -3.67 10.89 -10.63
N GLU A 13 -4.43 9.96 -11.22
CA GLU A 13 -4.73 9.90 -12.65
C GLU A 13 -3.46 9.93 -13.54
N ASN A 14 -2.38 9.31 -13.05
CA ASN A 14 -1.13 9.21 -13.77
C ASN A 14 -0.96 7.84 -14.48
N ASN A 15 0.08 7.71 -15.30
CA ASN A 15 0.35 6.48 -16.04
C ASN A 15 0.67 5.27 -15.14
N LEU A 16 1.07 5.49 -13.89
CA LEU A 16 1.33 4.45 -12.91
C LEU A 16 0.10 4.10 -12.08
N GLN A 17 -1.04 4.80 -12.30
CA GLN A 17 -2.31 4.56 -11.60
C GLN A 17 -2.15 4.63 -10.06
N ASN A 18 -1.42 5.65 -9.58
CA ASN A 18 -1.18 5.83 -8.15
C ASN A 18 -2.43 6.32 -7.42
N TYR A 19 -2.61 5.78 -6.23
CA TYR A 19 -3.48 6.34 -5.20
C TYR A 19 -2.64 6.93 -4.07
N ILE A 20 -3.06 8.10 -3.55
CA ILE A 20 -2.56 8.65 -2.30
C ILE A 20 -3.63 8.39 -1.24
N TRP A 21 -3.24 7.81 -0.11
CA TRP A 21 -4.17 7.52 0.98
C TRP A 21 -4.03 8.56 2.08
N LEU A 22 -5.16 9.06 2.61
CA LEU A 22 -5.17 9.91 3.79
C LEU A 22 -5.96 9.21 4.88
N LEU A 23 -5.30 8.91 6.01
CA LEU A 23 -5.99 8.43 7.21
C LEU A 23 -6.42 9.63 8.04
N GLU A 24 -7.72 9.92 8.07
CA GLU A 24 -8.32 10.98 8.86
C GLU A 24 -8.68 10.51 10.26
N HIS A 25 -8.32 11.31 11.26
CA HIS A 25 -8.94 11.29 12.58
C HIS A 25 -10.12 12.27 12.59
N ILE A 26 -11.34 11.75 12.43
CA ILE A 26 -12.58 12.53 12.24
C ILE A 26 -12.81 13.61 13.31
N PRO A 27 -12.60 13.33 14.63
CA PRO A 27 -12.86 14.34 15.66
C PRO A 27 -12.00 15.61 15.56
N THR A 28 -10.82 15.53 14.89
CA THR A 28 -9.88 16.66 14.79
C THR A 28 -9.63 17.13 13.36
N SER A 29 -10.18 16.43 12.36
CA SER A 29 -9.90 16.65 10.92
C SER A 29 -8.40 16.62 10.57
N ARG A 30 -7.58 15.95 11.39
CA ARG A 30 -6.15 15.76 11.13
C ARG A 30 -5.95 14.52 10.28
N VAL A 31 -5.00 14.57 9.34
CA VAL A 31 -4.71 13.45 8.46
C VAL A 31 -3.24 13.05 8.47
N ALA A 32 -3.00 11.75 8.39
CA ALA A 32 -1.72 11.19 7.96
C ALA A 32 -1.81 10.91 6.45
N VAL A 33 -0.85 11.42 5.68
CA VAL A 33 -0.76 11.24 4.23
C VAL A 33 0.24 10.14 3.93
N VAL A 34 -0.19 9.10 3.22
CA VAL A 34 0.66 7.95 2.86
C VAL A 34 1.08 8.06 1.40
N ASP A 35 2.39 7.99 1.16
CA ASP A 35 3.03 8.00 -0.17
C ASP A 35 2.51 9.13 -1.08
N PRO A 36 2.72 10.42 -0.70
CA PRO A 36 2.24 11.55 -1.48
C PRO A 36 3.02 11.70 -2.79
N THR A 37 2.53 11.08 -3.85
CA THR A 37 3.07 11.19 -5.22
C THR A 37 3.07 12.64 -5.70
N ASP A 38 1.97 13.36 -5.43
CA ASP A 38 1.74 14.75 -5.82
C ASP A 38 1.27 15.60 -4.64
N GLY A 39 2.14 16.49 -4.16
CA GLY A 39 1.85 17.35 -3.01
C GLY A 39 0.79 18.42 -3.30
N VAL A 40 0.69 18.91 -4.55
CA VAL A 40 -0.30 19.90 -4.94
C VAL A 40 -1.71 19.30 -4.91
N LEU A 41 -1.87 18.07 -5.40
CA LEU A 41 -3.15 17.35 -5.29
C LEU A 41 -3.55 17.15 -3.84
N VAL A 42 -2.61 16.76 -2.97
CA VAL A 42 -2.86 16.58 -1.53
C VAL A 42 -3.30 17.89 -0.88
N GLN A 43 -2.59 19.00 -1.11
CA GLN A 43 -2.94 20.32 -0.56
C GLN A 43 -4.35 20.74 -1.00
N ARG A 44 -4.64 20.62 -2.30
CA ARG A 44 -5.98 20.94 -2.85
C ARG A 44 -7.08 20.10 -2.21
N TYR A 45 -6.85 18.78 -2.09
CA TYR A 45 -7.82 17.86 -1.48
C TYR A 45 -8.06 18.23 -0.01
N CYS A 46 -7.00 18.46 0.77
CA CYS A 46 -7.10 18.84 2.17
C CYS A 46 -7.85 20.18 2.34
N GLN A 47 -7.57 21.17 1.48
CA GLN A 47 -8.29 22.45 1.50
C GLN A 47 -9.79 22.27 1.22
N GLN A 48 -10.15 21.49 0.18
CA GLN A 48 -11.55 21.25 -0.20
C GLN A 48 -12.34 20.52 0.90
N HIS A 49 -11.68 19.64 1.64
CA HIS A 49 -12.30 18.82 2.69
C HIS A 49 -12.07 19.36 4.11
N GLN A 50 -11.43 20.52 4.26
CA GLN A 50 -11.12 21.14 5.57
C GLN A 50 -10.28 20.22 6.46
N LEU A 51 -9.31 19.51 5.86
CA LEU A 51 -8.40 18.60 6.54
C LEU A 51 -7.07 19.28 6.81
N THR A 52 -6.43 18.94 7.93
CA THR A 52 -5.09 19.42 8.30
C THR A 52 -4.08 18.28 8.24
N ILE A 53 -3.03 18.45 7.45
CA ILE A 53 -1.96 17.44 7.36
C ILE A 53 -1.17 17.45 8.67
N ASP A 54 -1.14 16.31 9.36
CA ASP A 54 -0.46 16.12 10.63
C ASP A 54 0.85 15.37 10.49
N GLN A 55 0.86 14.34 9.62
CA GLN A 55 2.00 13.45 9.42
C GLN A 55 2.07 13.04 7.94
N ILE A 56 3.28 12.69 7.49
CA ILE A 56 3.53 12.05 6.19
C ILE A 56 4.20 10.71 6.46
N TRP A 57 3.69 9.63 5.84
CA TRP A 57 4.19 8.27 5.97
C TRP A 57 4.68 7.76 4.63
N LEU A 58 5.95 7.36 4.55
CA LEU A 58 6.59 6.87 3.32
C LEU A 58 6.90 5.40 3.45
N THR A 59 6.43 4.60 2.49
CA THR A 59 6.68 3.15 2.50
C THR A 59 8.07 2.81 1.96
N HIS A 60 8.51 3.50 0.91
CA HIS A 60 9.82 3.31 0.28
C HIS A 60 10.22 4.54 -0.57
N TRP A 61 11.40 4.49 -1.22
CA TRP A 61 12.05 5.65 -1.83
C TRP A 61 11.62 6.00 -3.26
N HIS A 62 10.84 5.20 -3.96
CA HIS A 62 10.50 5.47 -5.35
C HIS A 62 9.81 6.82 -5.53
N LYS A 63 10.12 7.49 -6.63
CA LYS A 63 9.70 8.89 -6.87
C LYS A 63 8.18 9.07 -6.85
N ASP A 64 7.46 8.09 -7.32
CA ASP A 64 5.99 8.09 -7.34
C ASP A 64 5.36 7.82 -5.97
N HIS A 65 6.15 7.65 -4.91
CA HIS A 65 5.72 7.62 -3.51
C HIS A 65 6.17 8.84 -2.73
N VAL A 66 7.33 9.40 -3.08
CA VAL A 66 7.93 10.48 -2.30
C VAL A 66 7.90 11.85 -2.98
N GLY A 67 7.49 11.89 -4.27
CA GLY A 67 7.63 13.08 -5.13
C GLY A 67 6.92 14.33 -4.64
N GLY A 68 5.80 14.18 -3.95
CA GLY A 68 5.01 15.28 -3.40
C GLY A 68 5.50 15.81 -2.05
N VAL A 69 6.38 15.09 -1.36
CA VAL A 69 6.83 15.48 0.00
C VAL A 69 7.46 16.87 0.05
N PRO A 70 8.40 17.25 -0.85
CA PRO A 70 9.00 18.58 -0.82
C PRO A 70 7.97 19.71 -0.84
N THR A 71 6.91 19.58 -1.63
CA THR A 71 5.82 20.56 -1.70
C THR A 71 5.08 20.68 -0.38
N LEU A 72 4.84 19.57 0.31
CA LEU A 72 4.06 19.54 1.55
C LEU A 72 4.82 20.10 2.75
N ILE A 73 6.14 19.95 2.81
CA ILE A 73 6.95 20.39 3.94
C ILE A 73 7.50 21.82 3.79
N THR A 74 7.32 22.48 2.65
CA THR A 74 7.90 23.80 2.37
C THR A 74 7.38 24.86 3.31
N GLU A 75 6.09 24.86 3.62
CA GLU A 75 5.43 25.88 4.42
C GLU A 75 5.22 25.47 5.89
N HIS A 76 5.31 24.19 6.20
CA HIS A 76 5.00 23.64 7.52
C HIS A 76 6.00 22.56 7.93
N HIS A 77 6.37 22.55 9.21
CA HIS A 77 7.18 21.48 9.79
C HIS A 77 6.33 20.22 10.04
N ILE A 78 5.95 19.54 8.96
CA ILE A 78 5.19 18.29 9.05
C ILE A 78 6.19 17.15 9.30
N PRO A 79 6.03 16.31 10.35
CA PRO A 79 6.86 15.15 10.58
C PRO A 79 6.72 14.14 9.44
N VAL A 80 7.85 13.71 8.89
CA VAL A 80 7.93 12.72 7.80
C VAL A 80 8.51 11.44 8.38
N TYR A 81 7.69 10.40 8.44
CA TYR A 81 8.04 9.05 8.84
C TYR A 81 8.44 8.24 7.60
N GLY A 82 9.50 7.44 7.70
CA GLY A 82 9.94 6.65 6.56
C GLY A 82 11.01 5.62 6.93
N PRO A 83 11.36 4.71 6.00
CA PRO A 83 12.28 3.62 6.27
C PRO A 83 13.70 4.12 6.56
N ARG A 84 14.26 3.70 7.71
CA ARG A 84 15.63 4.02 8.11
C ARG A 84 16.66 3.55 7.09
N GLU A 85 16.44 2.38 6.50
CA GLU A 85 17.35 1.78 5.52
C GLU A 85 17.45 2.58 4.21
N GLU A 86 16.52 3.53 3.97
CA GLU A 86 16.45 4.32 2.74
C GLU A 86 16.73 5.82 2.94
N LEU A 87 17.24 6.23 4.10
CA LEU A 87 17.54 7.64 4.41
C LEU A 87 18.44 8.33 3.40
N SER A 88 19.41 7.61 2.81
CA SER A 88 20.28 8.16 1.77
C SER A 88 19.55 8.49 0.48
N LYS A 89 18.38 7.88 0.24
CA LYS A 89 17.54 8.08 -0.93
C LYS A 89 16.36 9.03 -0.64
N ILE A 90 15.98 9.19 0.65
CA ILE A 90 14.87 10.04 1.09
C ILE A 90 15.36 11.06 2.12
N PRO A 91 16.01 12.15 1.72
CA PRO A 91 16.70 13.07 2.65
C PRO A 91 15.78 13.88 3.56
N PHE A 92 14.48 13.90 3.30
CA PHE A 92 13.47 14.64 4.07
C PHE A 92 12.79 13.82 5.19
N VAL A 93 13.14 12.55 5.37
CA VAL A 93 12.65 11.75 6.51
C VAL A 93 13.20 12.33 7.81
N SER A 94 12.30 12.81 8.69
CA SER A 94 12.63 13.33 10.01
C SER A 94 12.49 12.28 11.12
N HIS A 95 11.69 11.23 10.88
CA HIS A 95 11.40 10.15 11.83
C HIS A 95 11.69 8.80 11.16
N PRO A 96 12.96 8.34 11.18
CA PRO A 96 13.35 7.08 10.58
C PRO A 96 12.84 5.89 11.39
N LEU A 97 12.24 4.91 10.68
CA LEU A 97 11.57 3.75 11.26
C LEU A 97 12.22 2.43 10.83
N MET A 98 12.18 1.44 11.73
CA MET A 98 12.62 0.06 11.50
C MET A 98 11.51 -0.95 11.82
N HIS A 99 11.77 -2.21 11.49
CA HIS A 99 10.87 -3.31 11.86
C HIS A 99 10.59 -3.34 13.37
N GLN A 100 9.32 -3.52 13.74
CA GLN A 100 8.80 -3.54 15.10
C GLN A 100 8.74 -2.17 15.80
N ASP A 101 9.22 -1.10 15.20
CA ASP A 101 8.94 0.24 15.68
C ASP A 101 7.44 0.52 15.68
N HIS A 102 7.05 1.49 16.48
CA HIS A 102 5.69 2.03 16.49
C HIS A 102 5.73 3.51 16.86
N PHE A 103 4.70 4.22 16.42
CA PHE A 103 4.45 5.61 16.78
C PHE A 103 2.94 5.85 16.85
N ASP A 104 2.55 7.01 17.37
CA ASP A 104 1.14 7.32 17.57
C ASP A 104 0.60 8.25 16.48
N PHE A 105 -0.61 7.99 16.00
CA PHE A 105 -1.43 8.90 15.24
C PHE A 105 -2.80 8.99 15.90
N ALA A 106 -3.09 10.14 16.52
CA ALA A 106 -4.20 10.29 17.45
C ALA A 106 -4.17 9.16 18.51
N GLU A 107 -5.27 8.41 18.68
CA GLU A 107 -5.33 7.27 19.61
C GLU A 107 -4.84 5.94 19.03
N LEU A 108 -4.39 5.90 17.77
CA LEU A 108 -3.88 4.69 17.15
C LEU A 108 -2.40 4.50 17.37
N LYS A 109 -2.00 3.27 17.65
CA LYS A 109 -0.60 2.84 17.63
C LYS A 109 -0.26 2.22 16.27
N ILE A 110 0.50 2.93 15.46
CA ILE A 110 0.92 2.49 14.13
C ILE A 110 2.14 1.59 14.24
N LYS A 111 2.00 0.32 13.87
CA LYS A 111 3.09 -0.68 13.90
C LYS A 111 3.79 -0.73 12.55
N ILE A 112 5.12 -0.85 12.59
CA ILE A 112 5.97 -0.96 11.40
C ILE A 112 6.40 -2.39 11.16
N ILE A 113 6.18 -2.86 9.93
CA ILE A 113 6.63 -4.17 9.47
C ILE A 113 7.58 -3.95 8.30
N ALA A 114 8.85 -4.38 8.42
CA ALA A 114 9.77 -4.37 7.29
C ALA A 114 9.43 -5.52 6.32
N VAL A 115 9.36 -5.17 5.06
CA VAL A 115 8.94 -6.05 3.96
C VAL A 115 9.90 -5.93 2.76
N PRO A 116 11.17 -6.29 2.93
CA PRO A 116 12.15 -6.21 1.85
C PRO A 116 11.73 -7.09 0.66
N GLY A 117 12.04 -6.60 -0.55
CA GLY A 117 11.72 -7.31 -1.79
C GLY A 117 11.63 -6.34 -2.95
N HIS A 118 10.59 -5.51 -3.01
CA HIS A 118 10.44 -4.45 -4.00
C HIS A 118 11.60 -3.45 -3.91
N THR A 119 11.81 -2.86 -2.74
CA THR A 119 13.08 -2.26 -2.33
C THR A 119 13.62 -2.97 -1.09
N LEU A 120 14.90 -2.77 -0.75
CA LEU A 120 15.50 -3.42 0.42
C LEU A 120 14.99 -2.85 1.73
N GLY A 121 14.69 -1.56 1.77
CA GLY A 121 14.24 -0.86 2.97
C GLY A 121 12.72 -0.73 3.11
N HIS A 122 11.93 -1.33 2.21
CA HIS A 122 10.47 -1.15 2.19
C HIS A 122 9.83 -1.50 3.55
N ILE A 123 8.96 -0.60 4.05
CA ILE A 123 8.16 -0.81 5.27
C ILE A 123 6.67 -0.64 4.96
N VAL A 124 5.84 -1.21 5.82
CA VAL A 124 4.38 -1.00 5.80
C VAL A 124 3.89 -0.48 7.15
N TYR A 125 2.78 0.24 7.13
CA TYR A 125 2.13 0.86 8.29
C TYR A 125 0.86 0.08 8.63
N TYR A 126 0.81 -0.48 9.84
CA TYR A 126 -0.31 -1.29 10.30
C TYR A 126 -0.99 -0.68 11.51
N ALA A 127 -2.22 -0.18 11.33
CA ALA A 127 -3.12 0.30 12.37
C ALA A 127 -4.03 -0.86 12.81
N GLN A 128 -3.58 -1.63 13.80
CA GLN A 128 -4.24 -2.86 14.25
C GLN A 128 -5.65 -2.62 14.76
N GLU A 129 -5.86 -1.54 15.51
CA GLU A 129 -7.13 -1.19 16.17
C GLU A 129 -8.27 -1.00 15.17
N ILE A 130 -7.95 -0.53 13.96
CA ILE A 130 -8.91 -0.31 12.86
C ILE A 130 -8.72 -1.30 11.71
N ASN A 131 -7.87 -2.33 11.88
CA ASN A 131 -7.55 -3.35 10.87
C ASN A 131 -7.17 -2.77 9.51
N THR A 132 -6.30 -1.78 9.48
CA THR A 132 -5.90 -1.06 8.28
C THR A 132 -4.40 -1.21 8.03
N LEU A 133 -4.03 -1.63 6.83
CA LEU A 133 -2.65 -1.81 6.37
C LEU A 133 -2.40 -0.95 5.14
N PHE A 134 -1.43 -0.02 5.22
CA PHE A 134 -0.88 0.67 4.07
C PHE A 134 0.42 -0.03 3.66
N CYS A 135 0.41 -0.70 2.51
CA CYS A 135 1.47 -1.65 2.15
C CYS A 135 2.33 -1.24 0.95
N GLY A 136 2.14 -0.02 0.43
CA GLY A 136 2.93 0.47 -0.72
C GLY A 136 2.94 -0.56 -1.85
N ASP A 137 4.14 -0.93 -2.26
CA ASP A 137 4.39 -1.81 -3.42
C ASP A 137 4.80 -3.24 -3.03
N THR A 138 4.39 -3.71 -1.86
CA THR A 138 4.65 -5.10 -1.46
C THR A 138 3.50 -6.02 -1.86
N LEU A 139 2.31 -5.80 -1.29
CA LEU A 139 1.11 -6.61 -1.57
C LEU A 139 0.11 -5.78 -2.37
N PHE A 140 -0.21 -6.21 -3.60
CA PHE A 140 -1.28 -5.65 -4.41
C PHE A 140 -2.54 -6.53 -4.37
N ALA A 141 -3.68 -5.95 -4.67
CA ALA A 141 -4.89 -6.72 -4.91
C ALA A 141 -4.65 -7.72 -6.07
N MET A 142 -4.80 -9.02 -5.76
CA MET A 142 -4.52 -10.16 -6.66
C MET A 142 -3.07 -10.21 -7.20
N GLY A 143 -2.12 -9.52 -6.57
CA GLY A 143 -0.74 -9.38 -7.06
C GLY A 143 0.27 -9.02 -5.99
N CYS A 144 1.49 -8.75 -6.42
CA CYS A 144 2.56 -8.20 -5.60
C CYS A 144 3.48 -7.31 -6.44
N GLY A 145 4.30 -6.50 -5.78
CA GLY A 145 5.32 -5.67 -6.41
C GLY A 145 6.38 -6.49 -7.17
N ARG A 146 7.04 -5.83 -8.13
CA ARG A 146 8.25 -6.38 -8.75
C ARG A 146 9.40 -6.42 -7.73
N VAL A 147 10.28 -7.39 -7.89
CA VAL A 147 11.50 -7.51 -7.07
C VAL A 147 12.62 -6.75 -7.77
N PHE A 148 12.82 -5.47 -7.41
CA PHE A 148 13.85 -4.65 -8.04
C PHE A 148 15.19 -4.72 -7.32
N GLU A 149 15.19 -4.69 -5.97
CA GLU A 149 16.41 -4.63 -5.18
C GLU A 149 16.62 -5.87 -4.34
N GLY A 150 15.55 -6.48 -3.84
CA GLY A 150 15.61 -7.67 -2.99
C GLY A 150 15.72 -8.96 -3.77
N THR A 151 15.53 -10.07 -3.05
CA THR A 151 15.47 -11.42 -3.61
C THR A 151 14.03 -11.96 -3.61
N TYR A 152 13.77 -12.98 -4.42
CA TYR A 152 12.46 -13.67 -4.39
C TYR A 152 12.17 -14.27 -3.00
N THR A 153 13.18 -14.74 -2.29
CA THR A 153 13.03 -15.22 -0.90
C THR A 153 12.55 -14.11 0.02
N GLN A 154 13.19 -12.94 -0.03
CA GLN A 154 12.80 -11.81 0.81
C GLN A 154 11.36 -11.35 0.52
N MET A 155 10.99 -11.22 -0.77
CA MET A 155 9.62 -10.82 -1.13
C MET A 155 8.59 -11.87 -0.70
N PHE A 156 8.87 -13.16 -0.90
CA PHE A 156 7.99 -14.24 -0.45
C PHE A 156 7.79 -14.19 1.07
N GLU A 157 8.87 -14.11 1.86
CA GLU A 157 8.78 -14.00 3.31
C GLU A 157 8.04 -12.74 3.76
N SER A 158 8.23 -11.62 3.06
CA SER A 158 7.50 -10.38 3.29
C SER A 158 6.00 -10.55 3.06
N LEU A 159 5.61 -11.20 1.96
CA LEU A 159 4.21 -11.51 1.69
C LEU A 159 3.62 -12.47 2.74
N GLN A 160 4.37 -13.48 3.19
CA GLN A 160 3.90 -14.39 4.24
C GLN A 160 3.70 -13.68 5.60
N LYS A 161 4.55 -12.68 5.95
CA LYS A 161 4.31 -11.84 7.14
C LYS A 161 2.98 -11.09 7.04
N LEU A 162 2.65 -10.55 5.86
CA LEU A 162 1.39 -9.83 5.65
C LEU A 162 0.18 -10.79 5.61
N ALA A 163 0.35 -11.98 5.01
CA ALA A 163 -0.67 -13.03 4.99
C ALA A 163 -1.07 -13.52 6.40
N ALA A 164 -0.16 -13.43 7.36
CA ALA A 164 -0.40 -13.81 8.76
C ALA A 164 -1.19 -12.76 9.56
N LEU A 165 -1.46 -11.58 9.00
CA LEU A 165 -2.29 -10.57 9.65
C LEU A 165 -3.76 -11.04 9.76
N PRO A 166 -4.55 -10.48 10.69
CA PRO A 166 -5.97 -10.84 10.82
C PRO A 166 -6.71 -10.77 9.47
N SER A 167 -7.54 -11.76 9.19
CA SER A 167 -8.23 -11.93 7.90
C SER A 167 -9.07 -10.72 7.47
N LYS A 168 -9.57 -9.94 8.42
CA LYS A 168 -10.35 -8.71 8.19
C LYS A 168 -9.49 -7.46 7.91
N THR A 169 -8.15 -7.55 7.97
CA THR A 169 -7.27 -6.42 7.72
C THR A 169 -7.47 -5.92 6.29
N GLN A 170 -7.85 -4.64 6.18
CA GLN A 170 -7.99 -3.94 4.90
C GLN A 170 -6.62 -3.61 4.34
N VAL A 171 -6.42 -3.87 3.04
CA VAL A 171 -5.14 -3.73 2.35
C VAL A 171 -5.22 -2.56 1.37
N TYR A 172 -4.52 -1.49 1.71
CA TYR A 172 -4.38 -0.28 0.91
C TYR A 172 -3.01 -0.26 0.24
N CYS A 173 -2.93 -0.76 -0.99
CA CYS A 173 -1.75 -0.66 -1.84
C CYS A 173 -1.79 0.60 -2.69
N THR A 174 -0.65 1.00 -3.27
CA THR A 174 -0.54 2.32 -3.90
C THR A 174 -1.10 2.37 -5.32
N HIS A 175 -1.21 1.25 -6.04
CA HIS A 175 -1.57 1.25 -7.46
C HIS A 175 -2.86 0.50 -7.77
N GLU A 176 -3.64 1.01 -8.75
CA GLU A 176 -4.84 0.36 -9.30
C GLU A 176 -4.47 -0.71 -10.35
N TYR A 177 -3.68 -1.67 -9.96
CA TYR A 177 -3.25 -2.76 -10.86
C TYR A 177 -4.18 -3.98 -10.82
N THR A 178 -5.28 -3.91 -10.10
CA THR A 178 -6.15 -5.06 -9.80
C THR A 178 -6.67 -5.75 -11.05
N GLN A 179 -7.06 -5.02 -12.10
CA GLN A 179 -7.56 -5.61 -13.34
C GLN A 179 -6.46 -6.40 -14.09
N SER A 180 -5.26 -5.85 -14.20
CA SER A 180 -4.11 -6.54 -14.80
C SER A 180 -3.70 -7.77 -13.97
N ASN A 181 -3.73 -7.66 -12.65
CA ASN A 181 -3.44 -8.76 -11.75
C ASN A 181 -4.51 -9.86 -11.83
N ALA A 182 -5.78 -9.50 -11.93
CA ALA A 182 -6.88 -10.46 -12.11
C ALA A 182 -6.75 -11.24 -13.43
N THR A 183 -6.35 -10.58 -14.52
CA THR A 183 -6.09 -11.25 -15.80
C THR A 183 -4.97 -12.28 -15.67
N PHE A 184 -3.88 -11.92 -14.99
CA PHE A 184 -2.78 -12.86 -14.71
C PHE A 184 -3.21 -14.00 -13.79
N ALA A 185 -3.96 -13.70 -12.71
CA ALA A 185 -4.45 -14.73 -11.79
C ALA A 185 -5.32 -15.77 -12.50
N LEU A 186 -6.22 -15.34 -13.40
CA LEU A 186 -7.01 -16.22 -14.25
C LEU A 186 -6.13 -17.07 -15.20
N HIS A 187 -5.03 -16.51 -15.71
CA HIS A 187 -4.11 -17.23 -16.57
C HIS A 187 -3.40 -18.39 -15.85
N VAL A 188 -2.98 -18.17 -14.60
CA VAL A 188 -2.22 -19.16 -13.83
C VAL A 188 -3.10 -20.13 -13.04
N GLU A 189 -4.30 -19.73 -12.63
CA GLU A 189 -5.27 -20.53 -11.88
C GLU A 189 -6.68 -20.47 -12.54
N PRO A 190 -6.86 -20.92 -13.79
CA PRO A 190 -8.12 -20.74 -14.53
C PRO A 190 -9.33 -21.44 -13.92
N ASN A 191 -9.11 -22.47 -13.10
CA ASN A 191 -10.17 -23.26 -12.46
C ASN A 191 -10.53 -22.78 -11.03
N ASN A 192 -9.89 -21.72 -10.53
CA ASN A 192 -10.20 -21.16 -9.22
C ASN A 192 -11.44 -20.27 -9.31
N LEU A 193 -12.56 -20.75 -8.74
CA LEU A 193 -13.85 -20.06 -8.82
C LEU A 193 -13.86 -18.70 -8.09
N ASP A 194 -13.09 -18.56 -6.99
CA ASP A 194 -12.95 -17.28 -6.27
C ASP A 194 -12.24 -16.25 -7.15
N ILE A 195 -11.21 -16.65 -7.90
CA ILE A 195 -10.50 -15.79 -8.86
C ILE A 195 -11.43 -15.38 -10.01
N GLN A 196 -12.17 -16.35 -10.58
CA GLN A 196 -13.12 -16.07 -11.68
C GLN A 196 -14.16 -15.04 -11.26
N GLN A 197 -14.76 -15.22 -10.08
CA GLN A 197 -15.77 -14.28 -9.57
C GLN A 197 -15.17 -12.90 -9.33
N ARG A 198 -14.03 -12.84 -8.62
CA ARG A 198 -13.37 -11.58 -8.32
C ARG A 198 -12.91 -10.83 -9.58
N ALA A 199 -12.40 -11.53 -10.59
CA ALA A 199 -12.00 -10.92 -11.85
C ALA A 199 -13.18 -10.26 -12.57
N LYS A 200 -14.36 -10.90 -12.54
CA LYS A 200 -15.61 -10.34 -13.08
C LYS A 200 -16.01 -9.09 -12.32
N ASP A 201 -16.02 -9.14 -10.98
CA ASP A 201 -16.37 -7.99 -10.13
C ASP A 201 -15.43 -6.80 -10.39
N VAL A 202 -14.12 -7.07 -10.49
CA VAL A 202 -13.09 -6.04 -10.81
C VAL A 202 -13.33 -5.46 -12.21
N GLN A 203 -13.62 -6.28 -13.21
CA GLN A 203 -13.92 -5.79 -14.55
C GLN A 203 -15.15 -4.87 -14.56
N GLU A 204 -16.22 -5.23 -13.83
CA GLU A 204 -17.41 -4.41 -13.70
C GLU A 204 -17.16 -3.08 -12.98
N GLN A 205 -16.33 -3.08 -11.93
CA GLN A 205 -15.92 -1.88 -11.22
C GLN A 205 -15.07 -0.96 -12.11
N ARG A 206 -14.05 -1.51 -12.77
CA ARG A 206 -13.17 -0.72 -13.65
C ARG A 206 -13.86 -0.20 -14.91
N ALA A 207 -14.84 -0.92 -15.45
CA ALA A 207 -15.69 -0.41 -16.52
C ALA A 207 -16.48 0.87 -16.12
N LYS A 208 -16.74 1.04 -14.81
CA LYS A 208 -17.37 2.24 -14.22
C LYS A 208 -16.33 3.24 -13.67
N GLN A 209 -15.05 3.03 -13.92
CA GLN A 209 -13.93 3.82 -13.39
C GLN A 209 -13.89 3.88 -11.84
N LEU A 210 -14.44 2.88 -11.17
CA LEU A 210 -14.41 2.80 -9.72
C LEU A 210 -13.10 2.21 -9.21
N CYS A 211 -12.60 2.73 -8.08
CA CYS A 211 -11.48 2.16 -7.35
C CYS A 211 -11.82 0.74 -6.85
N THR A 212 -10.89 -0.21 -7.03
CA THR A 212 -11.07 -1.61 -6.57
C THR A 212 -10.48 -1.86 -5.18
N LEU A 213 -9.89 -0.84 -4.58
CA LEU A 213 -9.25 -0.88 -3.26
C LEU A 213 -10.13 -0.21 -2.19
N PRO A 214 -10.01 -0.59 -0.91
CA PRO A 214 -9.07 -1.58 -0.39
C PRO A 214 -9.50 -3.02 -0.68
N SER A 215 -8.49 -3.92 -0.73
CA SER A 215 -8.72 -5.35 -0.60
C SER A 215 -8.73 -5.75 0.89
N ASN A 216 -8.71 -7.05 1.19
CA ASN A 216 -8.48 -7.55 2.55
C ASN A 216 -7.72 -8.88 2.53
N ILE A 217 -7.08 -9.23 3.64
CA ILE A 217 -6.24 -10.44 3.74
C ILE A 217 -7.03 -11.73 3.43
N ALA A 218 -8.29 -11.84 3.88
CA ALA A 218 -9.11 -13.02 3.57
C ALA A 218 -9.31 -13.20 2.06
N LEU A 219 -9.57 -12.12 1.34
CA LEU A 219 -9.78 -12.13 -0.09
C LEU A 219 -8.48 -12.41 -0.85
N GLU A 220 -7.36 -11.83 -0.41
CA GLU A 220 -6.05 -12.09 -0.99
C GLU A 220 -5.62 -13.56 -0.81
N LEU A 221 -5.83 -14.16 0.36
CA LEU A 221 -5.55 -15.58 0.60
C LEU A 221 -6.32 -16.52 -0.33
N LYS A 222 -7.49 -16.11 -0.82
CA LYS A 222 -8.30 -16.91 -1.76
C LYS A 222 -7.92 -16.69 -3.23
N THR A 223 -7.48 -15.48 -3.58
CA THR A 223 -7.47 -15.03 -4.98
C THR A 223 -6.13 -14.50 -5.48
N ASN A 224 -5.14 -14.34 -4.59
CA ASN A 224 -3.83 -13.84 -4.97
C ASN A 224 -2.84 -15.00 -5.18
N PRO A 225 -2.39 -15.31 -6.42
CA PRO A 225 -1.50 -16.43 -6.68
C PRO A 225 -0.16 -16.32 -5.93
N PHE A 226 0.35 -15.10 -5.73
CA PHE A 226 1.62 -14.87 -5.04
C PHE A 226 1.54 -15.14 -3.55
N LEU A 227 0.41 -14.80 -2.92
CA LEU A 227 0.17 -15.07 -1.50
C LEU A 227 -0.09 -16.56 -1.24
N ARG A 228 -0.60 -17.27 -2.26
CA ARG A 228 -0.94 -18.70 -2.23
C ARG A 228 0.21 -19.60 -2.66
N ALA A 229 1.31 -19.05 -3.19
CA ALA A 229 2.50 -19.82 -3.55
C ALA A 229 2.98 -20.66 -2.35
N ALA A 230 3.19 -21.96 -2.58
CA ALA A 230 3.53 -22.90 -1.51
C ALA A 230 4.98 -22.73 -1.01
N ASN A 231 5.86 -22.16 -1.84
CA ASN A 231 7.27 -21.98 -1.53
C ASN A 231 7.90 -20.90 -2.42
N VAL A 232 9.15 -20.54 -2.12
CA VAL A 232 9.92 -19.52 -2.86
C VAL A 232 10.06 -19.86 -4.36
N SER A 233 10.26 -21.12 -4.73
CA SER A 233 10.45 -21.52 -6.13
C SER A 233 9.18 -21.32 -6.94
N GLU A 234 8.01 -21.62 -6.38
CA GLU A 234 6.73 -21.35 -7.03
C GLU A 234 6.46 -19.84 -7.10
N PHE A 235 6.71 -19.10 -6.04
CA PHE A 235 6.62 -17.64 -6.05
C PHE A 235 7.49 -17.02 -7.14
N GLN A 236 8.77 -17.43 -7.23
CA GLN A 236 9.70 -16.96 -8.26
C GLN A 236 9.15 -17.23 -9.66
N ARG A 237 8.73 -18.47 -9.93
CA ARG A 237 8.13 -18.83 -11.23
C ARG A 237 6.94 -17.93 -11.58
N LEU A 238 6.03 -17.70 -10.64
CA LEU A 238 4.87 -16.83 -10.84
C LEU A 238 5.29 -15.38 -11.10
N ARG A 239 6.29 -14.86 -10.38
CA ARG A 239 6.74 -13.49 -10.55
C ARG A 239 7.43 -13.28 -11.90
N GLU A 240 8.30 -14.20 -12.29
CA GLU A 240 8.95 -14.19 -13.62
C GLU A 240 7.92 -14.30 -14.76
N MET A 241 6.91 -15.13 -14.60
CA MET A 241 5.79 -15.20 -15.58
C MET A 241 5.04 -13.86 -15.65
N LYS A 242 4.72 -13.23 -14.51
CA LYS A 242 4.02 -11.95 -14.49
C LYS A 242 4.87 -10.81 -15.06
N ASP A 243 6.18 -10.86 -14.94
CA ASP A 243 7.08 -9.84 -15.49
C ASP A 243 7.16 -9.88 -17.02
N GLN A 244 6.80 -11.01 -17.63
CA GLN A 244 6.74 -11.23 -19.08
C GLN A 244 5.30 -11.17 -19.65
N PHE A 245 4.29 -11.07 -18.79
CA PHE A 245 2.87 -11.06 -19.13
C PHE A 245 2.38 -9.66 -19.50
#